data_042fd00538fba5620ea7eecc21e5e695
#
_entry.id   042fd00538fba5620ea7eecc21e5e695
#
_cell.length_a   1.000
_cell.length_b   1.000
_cell.length_c   1.000
_cell.angle_alpha   90.00
_cell.angle_beta   90.00
_cell.angle_gamma   90.00
#
_symmetry.space_group_name_H-M   'P 1'
#
loop_
_entity.id
_entity.type
_entity.pdbx_description
1 polymer ?
#
loop_
_entity_poly.entity_id
_entity_poly.type
_entity_poly.pdbx_seq_one_letter_code
_entity_poly.pdbx_strand_id
1 'polypeptide(L)'
;MNAFFYEALEAIGAEKTPDELLALVLKTGEVNLACMALLDAANTGAYGDPVPVTVPLTIEKGPFIVVSGHDLHDLKLLLDQTAGRGINIYTHSEMLPAHGYPELKKYPHLKGNFGTGWQNQQSEFHNIPAPILFTTNCIMPLRASYADRVFTTSCLLYTSPSPRDRG
;
A
#
# COMPACT_ATOMS: atom_id res chain seq x y z
N MET A 1 4.44 21.82 5.17
CA MET A 1 4.57 20.96 3.98
C MET A 1 4.08 21.64 2.70
N ASN A 2 2.82 22.02 2.55
CA ASN A 2 2.32 22.60 1.28
C ASN A 2 3.11 23.83 0.81
N ALA A 3 3.46 24.76 1.70
CA ALA A 3 4.27 25.93 1.35
C ALA A 3 5.65 25.54 0.77
N PHE A 4 6.24 24.48 1.31
CA PHE A 4 7.51 23.97 0.79
C PHE A 4 7.38 23.36 -0.61
N PHE A 5 6.29 22.70 -0.93
CA PHE A 5 6.08 22.17 -2.29
C PHE A 5 6.02 23.30 -3.33
N TYR A 6 5.34 24.40 -3.01
CA TYR A 6 5.31 25.57 -3.90
C TYR A 6 6.70 26.18 -4.09
N GLU A 7 7.46 26.34 -3.00
CA GLU A 7 8.83 26.83 -3.01
C GLU A 7 9.76 25.94 -3.85
N ALA A 8 9.66 24.62 -3.67
CA ALA A 8 10.47 23.66 -4.41
C ALA A 8 10.13 23.64 -5.90
N LEU A 9 8.86 23.69 -6.26
CA LEU A 9 8.41 23.76 -7.65
C LEU A 9 8.85 25.07 -8.33
N GLU A 10 8.76 26.20 -7.64
CA GLU A 10 9.26 27.49 -8.14
C GLU A 10 10.78 27.43 -8.35
N ALA A 11 11.51 26.82 -7.44
CA ALA A 11 12.96 26.68 -7.52
C ALA A 11 13.45 25.86 -8.72
N ILE A 12 12.67 24.89 -9.21
CA ILE A 12 13.03 24.09 -10.41
C ILE A 12 13.11 24.95 -11.68
N GLY A 13 12.26 25.98 -11.78
CA GLY A 13 12.21 26.87 -12.94
C GLY A 13 13.07 28.15 -12.81
N ALA A 14 13.73 28.35 -11.68
CA ALA A 14 14.52 29.56 -11.40
C ALA A 14 16.03 29.32 -11.49
N GLU A 15 16.77 30.33 -11.96
CA GLU A 15 18.23 30.32 -11.85
C GLU A 15 18.62 30.51 -10.37
N LYS A 16 19.45 29.60 -9.85
CA LYS A 16 19.92 29.59 -8.47
C LYS A 16 21.41 29.35 -8.39
N THR A 17 22.04 29.96 -7.41
CA THR A 17 23.44 29.70 -7.08
C THR A 17 23.60 28.31 -6.43
N PRO A 18 24.81 27.73 -6.45
CA PRO A 18 25.09 26.46 -5.76
C PRO A 18 24.73 26.47 -4.28
N ASP A 19 24.94 27.56 -3.58
CA ASP A 19 24.64 27.70 -2.15
C ASP A 19 23.12 27.72 -1.90
N GLU A 20 22.34 28.38 -2.75
CA GLU A 20 20.87 28.36 -2.67
C GLU A 20 20.30 26.98 -2.97
N LEU A 21 20.91 26.25 -3.92
CA LEU A 21 20.49 24.86 -4.20
C LEU A 21 20.83 23.94 -3.04
N LEU A 22 22.01 24.09 -2.43
CA LEU A 22 22.39 23.31 -1.26
C LEU A 22 21.42 23.57 -0.08
N ALA A 23 21.11 24.84 0.18
CA ALA A 23 20.13 25.20 1.22
C ALA A 23 18.75 24.56 0.97
N LEU A 24 18.29 24.55 -0.28
CA LEU A 24 17.00 23.92 -0.65
C LEU A 24 17.03 22.40 -0.47
N VAL A 25 18.14 21.74 -0.82
CA VAL A 25 18.32 20.29 -0.62
C VAL A 25 18.27 19.94 0.87
N LEU A 26 18.98 20.71 1.71
CA LEU A 26 18.95 20.49 3.18
C LEU A 26 17.53 20.70 3.74
N LYS A 27 16.84 21.76 3.32
CA LYS A 27 15.46 22.02 3.69
C LYS A 27 14.50 20.91 3.23
N THR A 28 14.76 20.32 2.07
CA THR A 28 14.00 19.16 1.60
C THR A 28 14.14 17.98 2.56
N GLY A 29 15.35 17.73 3.06
CA GLY A 29 15.59 16.70 4.07
C GLY A 29 14.84 16.95 5.37
N GLU A 30 14.84 18.18 5.87
CA GLU A 30 14.10 18.56 7.09
C GLU A 30 12.58 18.37 6.93
N VAL A 31 12.02 18.82 5.80
CA VAL A 31 10.59 18.66 5.52
C VAL A 31 10.22 17.19 5.36
N ASN A 32 11.07 16.39 4.69
CA ASN A 32 10.85 14.96 4.56
C ASN A 32 10.86 14.25 5.92
N LEU A 33 11.79 14.59 6.79
CA LEU A 33 11.84 14.05 8.17
C LEU A 33 10.54 14.36 8.94
N ALA A 34 10.04 15.59 8.82
CA ALA A 34 8.77 15.98 9.44
C ALA A 34 7.56 15.20 8.86
N CYS A 35 7.57 14.94 7.56
CA CYS A 35 6.54 14.10 6.92
C CYS A 35 6.58 12.65 7.41
N MET A 36 7.77 12.08 7.51
CA MET A 36 7.95 10.71 8.02
C MET A 36 7.50 10.58 9.47
N ALA A 37 7.86 11.54 10.33
CA ALA A 37 7.41 11.57 11.72
C ALA A 37 5.89 11.69 11.85
N LEU A 38 5.25 12.48 10.99
CA LEU A 38 3.79 12.61 10.96
C LEU A 38 3.11 11.31 10.53
N LEU A 39 3.66 10.63 9.53
CA LEU A 39 3.13 9.33 9.06
C LEU A 39 3.26 8.27 10.15
N ASP A 40 4.43 8.20 10.80
CA ASP A 40 4.68 7.28 11.91
C ASP A 40 3.69 7.53 13.06
N ALA A 41 3.54 8.78 13.50
CA ALA A 41 2.60 9.15 14.54
C ALA A 41 1.14 8.83 14.18
N ALA A 42 0.74 8.98 12.91
CA ALA A 42 -0.59 8.64 12.44
C ALA A 42 -0.83 7.12 12.48
N ASN A 43 0.12 6.34 12.00
CA ASN A 43 0.01 4.87 11.98
C ASN A 43 0.07 4.28 13.39
N THR A 44 1.03 4.69 14.23
CA THR A 44 1.17 4.19 15.60
C THR A 44 0.00 4.64 16.48
N GLY A 45 -0.47 5.87 16.30
CA GLY A 45 -1.66 6.38 16.99
C GLY A 45 -2.96 5.64 16.63
N ALA A 46 -3.09 5.19 15.37
CA ALA A 46 -4.29 4.48 14.90
C ALA A 46 -4.24 2.97 15.14
N TYR A 47 -3.06 2.35 15.02
CA TYR A 47 -2.92 0.88 14.99
C TYR A 47 -2.04 0.33 16.11
N GLY A 48 -1.47 1.18 16.95
CA GLY A 48 -0.51 0.84 18.02
C GLY A 48 0.92 0.70 17.50
N ASP A 49 1.88 0.64 18.42
CA ASP A 49 3.28 0.44 18.07
C ASP A 49 3.50 -0.96 17.49
N PRO A 50 4.16 -1.07 16.32
CA PRO A 50 4.39 -2.36 15.70
C PRO A 50 5.34 -3.22 16.54
N VAL A 51 5.02 -4.50 16.63
CA VAL A 51 5.82 -5.50 17.37
C VAL A 51 6.28 -6.60 16.42
N PRO A 52 7.43 -7.24 16.68
CA PRO A 52 7.87 -8.39 15.91
C PRO A 52 6.81 -9.50 15.88
N VAL A 53 6.59 -10.08 14.69
CA VAL A 53 5.58 -11.11 14.47
C VAL A 53 6.07 -12.11 13.43
N THR A 54 5.69 -13.37 13.60
CA THR A 54 5.85 -14.38 12.55
C THR A 54 4.62 -14.38 11.66
N VAL A 55 4.82 -14.17 10.37
CA VAL A 55 3.74 -14.10 9.37
C VAL A 55 3.76 -15.37 8.52
N PRO A 56 2.68 -16.17 8.49
CA PRO A 56 2.59 -17.33 7.59
C PRO A 56 2.61 -16.91 6.13
N LEU A 57 3.31 -17.70 5.30
CA LEU A 57 3.34 -17.52 3.84
C LEU A 57 2.50 -18.59 3.11
N THR A 58 1.78 -19.42 3.85
CA THR A 58 0.92 -20.49 3.31
C THR A 58 -0.53 -20.03 3.26
N ILE A 59 -1.23 -20.45 2.20
CA ILE A 59 -2.65 -20.13 2.03
C ILE A 59 -3.49 -21.25 2.60
N GLU A 60 -4.39 -20.91 3.53
CA GLU A 60 -5.37 -21.83 4.09
C GLU A 60 -6.48 -22.14 3.08
N LYS A 61 -7.10 -23.30 3.19
CA LYS A 61 -8.26 -23.68 2.36
C LYS A 61 -9.44 -22.77 2.68
N GLY A 62 -10.09 -22.26 1.64
CA GLY A 62 -11.28 -21.41 1.75
C GLY A 62 -11.21 -20.19 0.86
N PRO A 63 -12.28 -19.39 0.82
CA PRO A 63 -12.27 -18.14 0.07
C PRO A 63 -11.30 -17.13 0.70
N PHE A 64 -10.60 -16.40 -0.15
CA PHE A 64 -9.65 -15.39 0.31
C PHE A 64 -9.57 -14.18 -0.63
N ILE A 65 -9.05 -13.07 -0.10
CA ILE A 65 -8.73 -11.84 -0.84
C ILE A 65 -7.25 -11.53 -0.58
N VAL A 66 -6.53 -11.13 -1.62
CA VAL A 66 -5.16 -10.60 -1.50
C VAL A 66 -5.22 -9.09 -1.56
N VAL A 67 -4.54 -8.42 -0.62
CA VAL A 67 -4.45 -6.96 -0.53
C VAL A 67 -3.01 -6.52 -0.73
N SER A 68 -2.78 -5.67 -1.73
CA SER A 68 -1.47 -5.12 -2.05
C SER A 68 -1.48 -3.59 -2.04
N GLY A 69 -0.35 -2.99 -1.74
CA GLY A 69 -0.17 -1.55 -1.64
C GLY A 69 0.30 -1.11 -0.27
N HIS A 70 -0.09 0.10 0.18
CA HIS A 70 0.45 0.69 1.41
C HIS A 70 -0.62 1.22 2.38
N ASP A 71 -1.89 1.32 1.96
CA ASP A 71 -2.92 1.98 2.76
C ASP A 71 -3.46 1.06 3.86
N LEU A 72 -3.07 1.33 5.10
CA LEU A 72 -3.53 0.56 6.28
C LEU A 72 -4.99 0.86 6.64
N HIS A 73 -5.51 2.04 6.27
CA HIS A 73 -6.90 2.38 6.51
C HIS A 73 -7.83 1.55 5.62
N ASP A 74 -7.52 1.44 4.34
CA ASP A 74 -8.26 0.60 3.41
C ASP A 74 -8.20 -0.88 3.81
N LEU A 75 -7.03 -1.35 4.25
CA LEU A 75 -6.90 -2.70 4.81
C LEU A 75 -7.82 -2.88 6.02
N LYS A 76 -7.84 -1.92 6.95
CA LYS A 76 -8.73 -2.00 8.13
C LYS A 76 -10.19 -2.03 7.74
N LEU A 77 -10.62 -1.19 6.81
CA LEU A 77 -12.01 -1.20 6.30
C LEU A 77 -12.37 -2.55 5.67
N LEU A 78 -11.48 -3.16 4.92
CA LEU A 78 -11.69 -4.51 4.37
C LEU A 78 -11.82 -5.55 5.48
N LEU A 79 -10.94 -5.50 6.49
CA LEU A 79 -11.00 -6.40 7.64
C LEU A 79 -12.32 -6.26 8.41
N ASP A 80 -12.79 -5.03 8.64
CA ASP A 80 -14.08 -4.77 9.27
C ASP A 80 -15.25 -5.35 8.45
N GLN A 81 -15.24 -5.16 7.12
CA GLN A 81 -16.28 -5.65 6.22
C GLN A 81 -16.32 -7.17 6.09
N THR A 82 -15.18 -7.84 6.22
CA THR A 82 -15.05 -9.30 6.04
C THR A 82 -15.11 -10.08 7.35
N ALA A 83 -15.16 -9.39 8.49
CA ALA A 83 -15.24 -10.02 9.81
C ALA A 83 -16.46 -10.96 9.91
N GLY A 84 -16.21 -12.20 10.33
CA GLY A 84 -17.25 -13.22 10.49
C GLY A 84 -17.87 -13.78 9.20
N ARG A 85 -17.34 -13.38 8.01
CA ARG A 85 -17.85 -13.84 6.71
C ARG A 85 -17.17 -15.10 6.17
N GLY A 86 -16.21 -15.67 6.89
CA GLY A 86 -15.46 -16.85 6.45
C GLY A 86 -14.51 -16.59 5.28
N ILE A 87 -14.11 -15.33 5.08
CA ILE A 87 -13.17 -14.91 4.04
C ILE A 87 -11.84 -14.61 4.70
N ASN A 88 -10.76 -15.26 4.24
CA ASN A 88 -9.41 -15.00 4.71
C ASN A 88 -8.78 -13.82 3.96
N ILE A 89 -8.02 -13.00 4.65
CA ILE A 89 -7.28 -11.87 4.07
C ILE A 89 -5.79 -12.18 4.13
N TYR A 90 -5.11 -11.98 3.00
CA TYR A 90 -3.67 -12.06 2.87
C TYR A 90 -3.11 -10.74 2.35
N THR A 91 -2.07 -10.26 3.00
CA THR A 91 -1.32 -9.12 2.49
C THR A 91 -0.40 -9.57 1.35
N HIS A 92 0.11 -8.61 0.58
CA HIS A 92 1.12 -8.86 -0.44
C HIS A 92 2.14 -7.72 -0.42
N SER A 93 3.43 -8.07 -0.60
CA SER A 93 4.53 -7.11 -0.76
C SER A 93 4.62 -6.09 0.38
N GLU A 94 4.55 -4.81 0.06
CA GLU A 94 4.73 -3.69 0.99
C GLU A 94 3.64 -3.59 2.08
N MET A 95 2.57 -4.36 1.97
CA MET A 95 1.54 -4.48 3.02
C MET A 95 1.94 -5.45 4.15
N LEU A 96 3.01 -6.21 4.00
CA LEU A 96 3.51 -7.16 5.01
C LEU A 96 3.67 -6.54 6.42
N PRO A 97 4.19 -5.31 6.59
CA PRO A 97 4.31 -4.67 7.90
C PRO A 97 2.99 -4.51 8.66
N ALA A 98 1.84 -4.55 8.00
CA ALA A 98 0.52 -4.49 8.65
C ALA A 98 0.33 -5.53 9.76
N HIS A 99 0.95 -6.71 9.62
CA HIS A 99 0.89 -7.78 10.61
C HIS A 99 1.58 -7.44 11.94
N GLY A 100 2.48 -6.45 11.96
CA GLY A 100 3.15 -5.98 13.16
C GLY A 100 2.28 -5.08 14.04
N TYR A 101 1.24 -4.46 13.50
CA TYR A 101 0.40 -3.51 14.23
C TYR A 101 -0.65 -4.24 15.09
N PRO A 102 -0.70 -3.99 16.42
CA PRO A 102 -1.61 -4.69 17.34
C PRO A 102 -3.08 -4.61 16.95
N GLU A 103 -3.55 -3.42 16.49
CA GLU A 103 -4.94 -3.20 16.14
C GLU A 103 -5.37 -3.94 14.86
N LEU A 104 -4.45 -4.21 13.95
CA LEU A 104 -4.69 -5.01 12.75
C LEU A 104 -4.52 -6.51 13.03
N LYS A 105 -3.54 -6.87 13.86
CA LYS A 105 -3.25 -8.26 14.22
C LYS A 105 -4.40 -8.94 14.98
N LYS A 106 -5.28 -8.19 15.64
CA LYS A 106 -6.44 -8.76 16.37
C LYS A 106 -7.51 -9.37 15.46
N TYR A 107 -7.49 -9.11 14.16
CA TYR A 107 -8.43 -9.73 13.22
C TYR A 107 -8.00 -11.18 12.90
N PRO A 108 -8.77 -12.21 13.33
CA PRO A 108 -8.35 -13.61 13.20
C PRO A 108 -8.32 -14.11 11.75
N HIS A 109 -8.97 -13.38 10.83
CA HIS A 109 -9.00 -13.69 9.40
C HIS A 109 -7.93 -12.95 8.59
N LEU A 110 -7.12 -12.08 9.21
CA LEU A 110 -5.85 -11.61 8.63
C LEU A 110 -4.81 -12.73 8.84
N LYS A 111 -4.65 -13.59 7.84
CA LYS A 111 -3.98 -14.89 7.99
C LYS A 111 -2.49 -14.85 7.76
N GLY A 112 -2.03 -14.12 6.76
CA GLY A 112 -0.63 -14.14 6.39
C GLY A 112 -0.33 -13.28 5.18
N ASN A 113 0.83 -13.54 4.56
CA ASN A 113 1.27 -12.83 3.38
C ASN A 113 1.31 -13.76 2.17
N PHE A 114 0.77 -13.29 1.06
CA PHE A 114 0.79 -13.97 -0.23
C PHE A 114 1.98 -13.47 -1.05
N GLY A 115 2.76 -14.39 -1.59
CA GLY A 115 3.87 -14.03 -2.48
C GLY A 115 5.02 -13.28 -1.81
N THR A 116 5.71 -12.49 -2.60
CA THR A 116 6.96 -11.82 -2.23
C THR A 116 6.90 -10.31 -2.48
N GLY A 117 7.80 -9.75 -3.31
CA GLY A 117 7.85 -8.32 -3.60
C GLY A 117 7.00 -7.91 -4.80
N TRP A 118 6.64 -6.63 -4.89
CA TRP A 118 5.79 -6.07 -5.95
C TRP A 118 6.28 -6.38 -7.37
N GLN A 119 7.57 -6.48 -7.58
CA GLN A 119 8.19 -6.81 -8.88
C GLN A 119 7.79 -8.19 -9.40
N ASN A 120 7.33 -9.08 -8.54
CA ASN A 120 6.93 -10.45 -8.88
C ASN A 120 5.41 -10.61 -9.11
N GLN A 121 4.62 -9.54 -8.94
CA GLN A 121 3.15 -9.56 -9.06
C GLN A 121 2.65 -10.29 -10.30
N GLN A 122 3.27 -10.03 -11.47
CA GLN A 122 2.81 -10.60 -12.72
C GLN A 122 2.94 -12.14 -12.80
N SER A 123 3.90 -12.72 -12.08
CA SER A 123 4.06 -14.17 -11.98
C SER A 123 3.25 -14.75 -10.82
N GLU A 124 3.23 -14.08 -9.68
CA GLU A 124 2.56 -14.56 -8.47
C GLU A 124 1.04 -14.52 -8.58
N PHE A 125 0.49 -13.51 -9.28
CA PHE A 125 -0.95 -13.40 -9.51
C PHE A 125 -1.45 -14.16 -10.75
N HIS A 126 -0.56 -14.83 -11.48
CA HIS A 126 -0.95 -15.61 -12.65
C HIS A 126 -1.99 -16.68 -12.28
N ASN A 127 -3.19 -16.58 -12.87
CA ASN A 127 -4.32 -17.48 -12.62
C ASN A 127 -4.73 -17.63 -11.13
N ILE A 128 -4.43 -16.63 -10.28
CA ILE A 128 -4.87 -16.66 -8.89
C ILE A 128 -6.39 -16.86 -8.79
N PRO A 129 -6.87 -17.81 -7.95
CA PRO A 129 -8.31 -18.07 -7.83
C PRO A 129 -9.00 -17.15 -6.79
N ALA A 130 -8.56 -15.88 -6.68
CA ALA A 130 -9.03 -14.96 -5.67
C ALA A 130 -9.06 -13.51 -6.20
N PRO A 131 -9.93 -12.65 -5.66
CA PRO A 131 -9.84 -11.20 -5.88
C PRO A 131 -8.54 -10.62 -5.32
N ILE A 132 -8.03 -9.61 -6.02
CA ILE A 132 -6.87 -8.82 -5.62
C ILE A 132 -7.33 -7.38 -5.43
N LEU A 133 -7.12 -6.83 -4.25
CA LEU A 133 -7.39 -5.43 -3.96
C LEU A 133 -6.07 -4.65 -3.93
N PHE A 134 -5.92 -3.69 -4.82
CA PHE A 134 -4.84 -2.72 -4.78
C PHE A 134 -5.28 -1.45 -4.07
N THR A 135 -4.52 -1.02 -3.09
CA THR A 135 -4.79 0.23 -2.37
C THR A 135 -4.04 1.40 -3.02
N THR A 136 -2.74 1.42 -2.92
CA THR A 136 -1.88 2.50 -3.46
C THR A 136 -0.54 1.93 -3.88
N ASN A 137 0.12 2.57 -4.86
CA ASN A 137 1.50 2.32 -5.26
C ASN A 137 1.86 0.87 -5.61
N CYS A 138 3.09 0.64 -6.04
CA CYS A 138 3.70 -0.68 -6.28
C CYS A 138 2.84 -1.61 -7.15
N ILE A 139 2.19 -1.06 -8.18
CA ILE A 139 1.32 -1.80 -9.08
C ILE A 139 2.03 -2.00 -10.41
N MET A 140 2.22 -3.25 -10.79
CA MET A 140 2.72 -3.63 -12.11
C MET A 140 1.58 -3.60 -13.15
N PRO A 141 1.88 -3.36 -14.44
CA PRO A 141 0.89 -3.50 -15.49
C PRO A 141 0.18 -4.86 -15.43
N LEU A 142 -1.15 -4.83 -15.47
CA LEU A 142 -1.96 -6.03 -15.29
C LEU A 142 -1.83 -6.99 -16.49
N ARG A 143 -1.83 -8.28 -16.21
CA ARG A 143 -1.88 -9.33 -17.24
C ARG A 143 -3.30 -9.88 -17.37
N ALA A 144 -3.69 -10.28 -18.57
CA ALA A 144 -5.01 -10.85 -18.87
C ALA A 144 -5.38 -12.05 -17.99
N SER A 145 -4.38 -12.78 -17.48
CA SER A 145 -4.59 -13.97 -16.63
C SER A 145 -5.20 -13.67 -15.24
N TYR A 146 -5.22 -12.40 -14.79
CA TYR A 146 -5.79 -12.01 -13.50
C TYR A 146 -6.49 -10.64 -13.50
N ALA A 147 -6.43 -9.90 -14.61
CA ALA A 147 -6.97 -8.55 -14.68
C ALA A 147 -8.47 -8.45 -14.35
N ASP A 148 -9.23 -9.50 -14.63
CA ASP A 148 -10.66 -9.61 -14.32
C ASP A 148 -10.97 -9.73 -12.81
N ARG A 149 -9.95 -10.01 -11.99
CA ARG A 149 -10.05 -10.17 -10.52
C ARG A 149 -9.44 -9.02 -9.74
N VAL A 150 -8.97 -7.97 -10.44
CA VAL A 150 -8.34 -6.81 -9.81
C VAL A 150 -9.39 -5.75 -9.49
N PHE A 151 -9.33 -5.27 -8.25
CA PHE A 151 -10.11 -4.17 -7.71
C PHE A 151 -9.17 -3.12 -7.13
N THR A 152 -9.59 -1.85 -7.11
CA THR A 152 -8.77 -0.76 -6.58
C THR A 152 -9.60 0.15 -5.69
N THR A 153 -9.00 0.70 -4.64
CA THR A 153 -9.60 1.71 -3.78
C THR A 153 -9.33 3.13 -4.28
N SER A 154 -8.25 3.31 -5.05
CA SER A 154 -7.83 4.60 -5.61
C SER A 154 -8.06 4.66 -7.11
N CYS A 155 -8.16 5.88 -7.64
CA CYS A 155 -8.23 6.09 -9.09
C CYS A 155 -6.86 5.80 -9.73
N LEU A 156 -6.73 4.67 -10.41
CA LEU A 156 -5.53 4.26 -11.15
C LEU A 156 -5.70 4.57 -12.64
N LEU A 157 -5.94 5.84 -12.96
CA LEU A 157 -6.30 6.31 -14.31
C LEU A 157 -5.31 5.87 -15.40
N TYR A 158 -4.05 5.63 -15.05
CA TYR A 158 -2.97 5.32 -15.99
C TYR A 158 -2.51 3.86 -16.00
N THR A 159 -2.93 3.04 -15.04
CA THR A 159 -2.41 1.68 -14.87
C THR A 159 -3.44 0.58 -14.99
N SER A 160 -4.73 0.91 -14.88
CA SER A 160 -5.82 -0.04 -15.05
C SER A 160 -7.03 0.65 -15.67
N PRO A 161 -7.60 0.12 -16.76
CA PRO A 161 -8.89 0.62 -17.24
C PRO A 161 -9.92 0.44 -16.12
N SER A 162 -10.72 1.48 -15.88
CA SER A 162 -11.85 1.41 -14.97
C SER A 162 -12.76 0.25 -15.38
N PRO A 163 -13.43 -0.47 -14.46
CA PRO A 163 -14.46 -1.42 -14.80
C PRO A 163 -15.57 -0.84 -15.70
N ARG A 164 -15.75 0.50 -15.67
CA ARG A 164 -16.67 1.21 -16.56
C ARG A 164 -16.17 1.34 -18.00
N ASP A 165 -14.85 1.22 -18.21
CA ASP A 165 -14.22 1.32 -19.55
C ASP A 165 -14.15 -0.03 -20.26
N ARG A 166 -14.69 -1.09 -19.62
CA ARG A 166 -14.78 -2.44 -20.18
C ARG A 166 -16.14 -2.76 -20.79
N GLY A 167 -16.89 -1.69 -21.15
CA GLY A 167 -18.18 -1.80 -21.82
C GLY A 167 -18.12 -2.44 -23.20
#